data_2a0310272969576c8274e6026b0b14ea
#
_entry.id   2a0310272969576c8274e6026b0b14ea
#
_cell.length_a   1.000
_cell.length_b   1.000
_cell.length_c   1.000
_cell.angle_alpha   90.00
_cell.angle_beta   90.00
_cell.angle_gamma   90.00
#
_symmetry.space_group_name_H-M   'P 1'
#
loop_
_entity.id
_entity.type
_entity.pdbx_description
1 polymer ?
#
loop_
_entity_poly.entity_id
_entity_poly.type
_entity_poly.pdbx_seq_one_letter_code
_entity_poly.pdbx_strand_id
1 'polypeptide(L)'
;MSTPITLPQGMAITGEIKPGYEAILTPEALALVAALHRAFEPRRQALLQARVERTKRLDAGERPDFLAETKAIREGDWKVAPLPADLQCRRVEITGPVERKMIINALNSGADSYMTDFEDSNAPNWTNQIDGQINLKDAVRRTISLEQNGKSYRLNDKVATLIVRPRGWHLDEKHVTVDGQRVSGGIFDFALFLFHNAKELIARGSGPYFYLPKMESHLEARLWNDVFVAAQEAVGVPRGTIRATVLIETILAAFEMDEILYELREHSSGLNAGRWDYIFSAIKKFKNDRDFCLADRSKITMTVPFMRAYALLLLKTCHKRNAPAIGGMSALIPIKNDPEANDKAMGGVRSDKQRDATDGYDGGWVAHPGLVPIAMEEFVKVLGDRPNQIEKQRDDVQIEGRNLLDFQPEAPITEAGLRNNINVGIHYLGAWLDGNGCVPIHNLMEDAATAEISRSQVWQWIRSPKGVLDDGRKVTAELVREFAKAELENVKRSVGGNTQPYERAAAIFEQMSTSEGFTEFLTLPLYEEI
;
A
#
# COMPACT_ATOMS: atom_id res chain seq x y z
N MET A 1 -2.48 -37.97 -2.34
CA MET A 1 -3.72 -37.55 -1.66
C MET A 1 -3.31 -36.54 -0.61
N SER A 2 -3.85 -35.32 -0.66
CA SER A 2 -3.59 -34.32 0.38
C SER A 2 -4.18 -34.80 1.71
N THR A 3 -3.46 -34.61 2.79
CA THR A 3 -3.97 -34.87 4.15
C THR A 3 -5.16 -33.94 4.39
N PRO A 4 -6.32 -34.44 4.85
CA PRO A 4 -7.46 -33.59 5.11
C PRO A 4 -7.11 -32.59 6.22
N ILE A 5 -7.40 -31.31 5.98
CA ILE A 5 -7.19 -30.24 6.96
C ILE A 5 -8.29 -30.33 8.02
N THR A 6 -7.90 -30.35 9.29
CA THR A 6 -8.85 -30.26 10.41
C THR A 6 -9.19 -28.78 10.65
N LEU A 7 -10.45 -28.43 10.46
CA LEU A 7 -10.92 -27.05 10.62
C LEU A 7 -11.39 -26.80 12.06
N PRO A 8 -11.15 -25.61 12.60
CA PRO A 8 -11.81 -25.17 13.83
C PRO A 8 -13.34 -25.16 13.70
N GLN A 9 -14.02 -25.35 14.83
CA GLN A 9 -15.49 -25.31 14.85
C GLN A 9 -16.01 -24.00 14.23
N GLY A 10 -17.01 -24.08 13.36
CA GLY A 10 -17.63 -22.95 12.69
C GLY A 10 -16.84 -22.39 11.51
N MET A 11 -15.62 -22.89 11.24
CA MET A 11 -14.84 -22.47 10.08
C MET A 11 -15.15 -23.32 8.85
N ALA A 12 -15.22 -22.68 7.70
CA ALA A 12 -15.25 -23.35 6.38
C ALA A 12 -14.22 -22.72 5.45
N ILE A 13 -13.62 -23.56 4.59
CA ILE A 13 -12.70 -23.16 3.52
C ILE A 13 -13.27 -23.65 2.21
N THR A 14 -13.49 -22.76 1.25
CA THR A 14 -13.98 -23.07 -0.09
C THR A 14 -12.88 -23.04 -1.14
N GLY A 15 -11.71 -22.50 -0.80
CA GLY A 15 -10.55 -22.50 -1.69
C GLY A 15 -9.99 -23.90 -1.90
N GLU A 16 -9.47 -24.17 -3.10
CA GLU A 16 -8.84 -25.46 -3.43
C GLU A 16 -7.61 -25.70 -2.53
N ILE A 17 -7.56 -26.86 -1.90
CA ILE A 17 -6.41 -27.27 -1.10
C ILE A 17 -5.41 -28.03 -1.98
N LYS A 18 -4.38 -27.33 -2.44
CA LYS A 18 -3.29 -27.89 -3.22
C LYS A 18 -2.26 -28.59 -2.31
N PRO A 19 -1.48 -29.53 -2.83
CA PRO A 19 -0.39 -30.14 -2.07
C PRO A 19 0.58 -29.09 -1.51
N GLY A 20 0.89 -29.18 -0.20
CA GLY A 20 1.73 -28.21 0.52
C GLY A 20 0.95 -27.15 1.29
N TYR A 21 -0.33 -26.92 0.98
CA TYR A 21 -1.16 -25.93 1.68
C TYR A 21 -1.42 -26.31 3.14
N GLU A 22 -1.43 -27.61 3.45
CA GLU A 22 -1.51 -28.13 4.81
C GLU A 22 -0.37 -27.66 5.72
N ALA A 23 0.76 -27.24 5.14
CA ALA A 23 1.88 -26.68 5.92
C ALA A 23 1.62 -25.26 6.41
N ILE A 24 0.66 -24.57 5.82
CA ILE A 24 0.22 -23.21 6.21
C ILE A 24 -1.12 -23.27 6.93
N LEU A 25 -2.08 -24.02 6.39
CA LEU A 25 -3.45 -24.14 6.92
C LEU A 25 -3.51 -25.21 8.02
N THR A 26 -2.60 -25.11 9.01
CA THR A 26 -2.59 -26.03 10.15
C THR A 26 -3.76 -25.75 11.09
N PRO A 27 -4.27 -26.76 11.82
CA PRO A 27 -5.38 -26.56 12.76
C PRO A 27 -5.12 -25.44 13.76
N GLU A 28 -3.90 -25.32 14.26
CA GLU A 28 -3.51 -24.32 15.26
C GLU A 28 -3.45 -22.90 14.64
N ALA A 29 -2.91 -22.76 13.43
CA ALA A 29 -2.90 -21.49 12.72
C ALA A 29 -4.31 -21.01 12.38
N LEU A 30 -5.16 -21.93 11.91
CA LEU A 30 -6.57 -21.65 11.63
C LEU A 30 -7.36 -21.34 12.91
N ALA A 31 -7.03 -21.97 14.05
CA ALA A 31 -7.61 -21.63 15.35
C ALA A 31 -7.28 -20.19 15.75
N LEU A 32 -6.06 -19.71 15.51
CA LEU A 32 -5.69 -18.30 15.73
C LEU A 32 -6.53 -17.37 14.85
N VAL A 33 -6.66 -17.68 13.55
CA VAL A 33 -7.51 -16.89 12.61
C VAL A 33 -8.94 -16.81 13.13
N ALA A 34 -9.54 -17.95 13.52
CA ALA A 34 -10.92 -18.00 14.04
C ALA A 34 -11.07 -17.21 15.35
N ALA A 35 -10.11 -17.30 16.26
CA ALA A 35 -10.13 -16.58 17.52
C ALA A 35 -10.07 -15.06 17.31
N LEU A 36 -9.17 -14.58 16.47
CA LEU A 36 -9.05 -13.16 16.15
C LEU A 36 -10.29 -12.65 15.41
N HIS A 37 -10.82 -13.42 14.46
CA HIS A 37 -12.06 -13.06 13.78
C HIS A 37 -13.20 -12.86 14.79
N ARG A 38 -13.47 -13.84 15.66
CA ARG A 38 -14.55 -13.74 16.66
C ARG A 38 -14.38 -12.57 17.60
N ALA A 39 -13.15 -12.28 18.00
CA ALA A 39 -12.86 -11.20 18.93
C ALA A 39 -13.01 -9.80 18.31
N PHE A 40 -12.68 -9.64 17.02
CA PHE A 40 -12.47 -8.31 16.44
C PHE A 40 -13.36 -7.97 15.24
N GLU A 41 -13.98 -8.95 14.57
CA GLU A 41 -14.83 -8.71 13.41
C GLU A 41 -16.01 -7.76 13.67
N PRO A 42 -16.74 -7.85 14.79
CA PRO A 42 -17.82 -6.89 15.05
C PRO A 42 -17.33 -5.45 15.13
N ARG A 43 -16.15 -5.24 15.71
CA ARG A 43 -15.52 -3.90 15.82
C ARG A 43 -14.98 -3.43 14.46
N ARG A 44 -14.41 -4.32 13.66
CA ARG A 44 -14.01 -4.02 12.28
C ARG A 44 -15.20 -3.53 11.46
N GLN A 45 -16.31 -4.24 11.49
CA GLN A 45 -17.52 -3.86 10.76
C GLN A 45 -18.08 -2.51 11.25
N ALA A 46 -18.05 -2.24 12.55
CA ALA A 46 -18.45 -0.93 13.09
C ALA A 46 -17.55 0.21 12.59
N LEU A 47 -16.23 -0.02 12.46
CA LEU A 47 -15.30 0.97 11.93
C LEU A 47 -15.49 1.19 10.42
N LEU A 48 -15.75 0.13 9.65
CA LEU A 48 -16.10 0.27 8.23
C LEU A 48 -17.40 1.06 8.04
N GLN A 49 -18.41 0.81 8.88
CA GLN A 49 -19.64 1.61 8.88
C GLN A 49 -19.36 3.07 9.27
N ALA A 50 -18.46 3.33 10.21
CA ALA A 50 -18.05 4.69 10.57
C ALA A 50 -17.41 5.45 9.41
N ARG A 51 -16.67 4.77 8.50
CA ARG A 51 -16.18 5.37 7.24
C ARG A 51 -17.34 5.85 6.37
N VAL A 52 -18.41 5.05 6.26
CA VAL A 52 -19.60 5.43 5.48
C VAL A 52 -20.27 6.68 6.05
N GLU A 53 -20.45 6.71 7.38
CA GLU A 53 -21.05 7.88 8.04
C GLU A 53 -20.15 9.13 7.94
N ARG A 54 -18.84 8.95 8.04
CA ARG A 54 -17.89 10.05 7.83
C ARG A 54 -17.97 10.58 6.40
N THR A 55 -18.05 9.70 5.41
CA THR A 55 -18.20 10.10 4.00
C THR A 55 -19.48 10.89 3.77
N LYS A 56 -20.62 10.51 4.37
CA LYS A 56 -21.88 11.27 4.29
C LYS A 56 -21.74 12.70 4.82
N ARG A 57 -21.02 12.89 5.92
CA ARG A 57 -20.77 14.24 6.47
C ARG A 57 -19.90 15.09 5.54
N LEU A 58 -18.87 14.48 4.96
CA LEU A 58 -18.01 15.16 3.97
C LEU A 58 -18.80 15.54 2.71
N ASP A 59 -19.65 14.63 2.23
CA ASP A 59 -20.55 14.85 1.10
C ASP A 59 -21.57 15.98 1.38
N ALA A 60 -21.93 16.19 2.66
CA ALA A 60 -22.77 17.29 3.12
C ALA A 60 -21.99 18.63 3.34
N GLY A 61 -20.69 18.65 3.05
CA GLY A 61 -19.85 19.86 3.10
C GLY A 61 -19.00 20.01 4.36
N GLU A 62 -18.99 19.02 5.28
CA GLU A 62 -18.02 19.02 6.39
C GLU A 62 -16.59 19.04 5.84
N ARG A 63 -15.71 19.81 6.48
CA ARG A 63 -14.27 19.77 6.18
C ARG A 63 -13.52 19.11 7.33
N PRO A 64 -12.60 18.18 7.05
CA PRO A 64 -11.79 17.58 8.10
C PRO A 64 -10.82 18.60 8.68
N ASP A 65 -10.56 18.48 9.97
CA ASP A 65 -9.52 19.20 10.70
C ASP A 65 -8.96 18.29 11.79
N PHE A 66 -7.91 18.73 12.46
CA PHE A 66 -7.36 18.03 13.61
C PHE A 66 -8.43 17.88 14.70
N LEU A 67 -8.57 16.67 15.25
CA LEU A 67 -9.61 16.35 16.21
C LEU A 67 -9.44 17.14 17.51
N ALA A 68 -10.47 17.88 17.91
CA ALA A 68 -10.43 18.67 19.13
C ALA A 68 -10.32 17.80 20.39
N GLU A 69 -11.02 16.68 20.41
CA GLU A 69 -11.06 15.72 21.52
C GLU A 69 -9.74 15.01 21.80
N THR A 70 -8.85 14.92 20.81
CA THR A 70 -7.54 14.29 20.94
C THR A 70 -6.38 15.27 21.04
N LYS A 71 -6.68 16.55 21.23
CA LYS A 71 -5.67 17.62 21.35
C LYS A 71 -4.59 17.30 22.38
N ALA A 72 -4.97 16.73 23.52
CA ALA A 72 -4.04 16.32 24.57
C ALA A 72 -3.01 15.25 24.10
N ILE A 73 -3.39 14.40 23.15
CA ILE A 73 -2.45 13.44 22.54
C ILE A 73 -1.42 14.19 21.69
N ARG A 74 -1.86 15.11 20.85
CA ARG A 74 -0.96 15.90 19.99
C ARG A 74 -0.02 16.81 20.76
N GLU A 75 -0.46 17.35 21.90
CA GLU A 75 0.33 18.24 22.75
C GLU A 75 1.15 17.50 23.81
N GLY A 76 0.80 16.26 24.14
CA GLY A 76 1.47 15.45 25.16
C GLY A 76 2.91 15.10 24.81
N ASP A 77 3.73 14.94 25.84
CA ASP A 77 5.14 14.51 25.71
C ASP A 77 5.24 12.98 25.87
N TRP A 78 4.91 12.26 24.80
CA TRP A 78 5.04 10.83 24.71
C TRP A 78 5.86 10.43 23.48
N LYS A 79 6.46 9.26 23.52
CA LYS A 79 7.27 8.67 22.46
C LYS A 79 6.79 7.24 22.17
N VAL A 80 7.08 6.75 20.97
CA VAL A 80 6.90 5.34 20.66
C VAL A 80 8.00 4.50 21.31
N ALA A 81 7.76 3.20 21.46
CA ALA A 81 8.75 2.27 21.99
C ALA A 81 10.04 2.27 21.13
N PRO A 82 11.21 2.08 21.72
CA PRO A 82 12.49 2.02 20.99
C PRO A 82 12.44 0.99 19.86
N LEU A 83 13.06 1.33 18.72
CA LEU A 83 13.14 0.43 17.57
C LEU A 83 14.06 -0.75 17.83
N PRO A 84 13.75 -1.95 17.33
CA PRO A 84 14.69 -3.06 17.23
C PRO A 84 15.94 -2.69 16.42
N ALA A 85 17.04 -3.41 16.66
CA ALA A 85 18.31 -3.12 16.02
C ALA A 85 18.25 -3.15 14.49
N ASP A 86 17.54 -4.11 13.93
CA ASP A 86 17.39 -4.31 12.49
C ASP A 86 16.35 -3.39 11.81
N LEU A 87 15.69 -2.52 12.57
CA LEU A 87 14.83 -1.44 12.09
C LEU A 87 15.40 -0.03 12.33
N GLN A 88 16.62 0.08 12.87
CA GLN A 88 17.27 1.37 13.09
C GLN A 88 17.68 2.05 11.78
N CYS A 89 18.08 1.28 10.77
CA CYS A 89 18.51 1.76 9.47
C CYS A 89 17.55 1.29 8.38
N ARG A 90 16.86 2.24 7.75
CA ARG A 90 15.84 1.98 6.72
C ARG A 90 15.97 2.98 5.57
N ARG A 91 17.18 3.30 5.14
CA ARG A 91 17.46 4.29 4.10
C ARG A 91 16.79 3.95 2.79
N VAL A 92 16.81 2.67 2.42
CA VAL A 92 16.12 2.17 1.24
C VAL A 92 15.30 0.95 1.58
N GLU A 93 14.01 1.03 1.30
CA GLU A 93 13.09 -0.10 1.37
C GLU A 93 12.64 -0.46 -0.04
N ILE A 94 12.78 -1.73 -0.40
CA ILE A 94 12.26 -2.26 -1.64
C ILE A 94 10.89 -2.89 -1.39
N THR A 95 9.98 -2.79 -2.36
CA THR A 95 8.65 -3.40 -2.28
C THR A 95 8.44 -4.40 -3.39
N GLY A 96 7.58 -5.37 -3.18
CA GLY A 96 7.21 -6.35 -4.20
C GLY A 96 6.19 -7.37 -3.71
N PRO A 97 5.55 -8.11 -4.63
CA PRO A 97 4.53 -9.10 -4.31
C PRO A 97 5.12 -10.31 -3.60
N VAL A 98 4.24 -11.18 -3.12
CA VAL A 98 4.58 -12.44 -2.41
C VAL A 98 5.02 -13.58 -3.35
N GLU A 99 5.30 -13.28 -4.62
CA GLU A 99 5.78 -14.26 -5.61
C GLU A 99 7.21 -14.67 -5.30
N ARG A 100 7.50 -15.96 -5.43
CA ARG A 100 8.74 -16.62 -4.98
C ARG A 100 10.02 -15.96 -5.51
N LYS A 101 10.08 -15.69 -6.80
CA LYS A 101 11.24 -15.06 -7.44
C LYS A 101 11.42 -13.61 -6.99
N MET A 102 10.31 -12.89 -6.87
CA MET A 102 10.33 -11.50 -6.45
C MET A 102 10.81 -11.36 -4.99
N ILE A 103 10.38 -12.24 -4.10
CA ILE A 103 10.88 -12.30 -2.72
C ILE A 103 12.39 -12.50 -2.68
N ILE A 104 12.92 -13.48 -3.43
CA ILE A 104 14.37 -13.74 -3.47
C ILE A 104 15.13 -12.51 -3.99
N ASN A 105 14.68 -11.94 -5.09
CA ASN A 105 15.34 -10.77 -5.70
C ASN A 105 15.29 -9.54 -4.79
N ALA A 106 14.16 -9.29 -4.12
CA ALA A 106 14.00 -8.15 -3.23
C ALA A 106 14.86 -8.29 -1.96
N LEU A 107 14.87 -9.47 -1.33
CA LEU A 107 15.72 -9.74 -0.17
C LEU A 107 17.22 -9.61 -0.51
N ASN A 108 17.62 -9.94 -1.73
CA ASN A 108 19.01 -9.86 -2.22
C ASN A 108 19.38 -8.50 -2.81
N SER A 109 18.47 -7.53 -2.87
CA SER A 109 18.62 -6.27 -3.62
C SER A 109 19.68 -5.32 -3.06
N GLY A 110 20.13 -5.54 -1.81
CA GLY A 110 20.99 -4.60 -1.09
C GLY A 110 20.24 -3.48 -0.37
N ALA A 111 18.92 -3.45 -0.43
CA ALA A 111 18.10 -2.56 0.39
C ALA A 111 18.23 -2.91 1.88
N ASP A 112 17.97 -1.93 2.76
CA ASP A 112 17.98 -2.16 4.21
C ASP A 112 16.80 -3.02 4.64
N SER A 113 15.63 -2.81 4.03
CA SER A 113 14.42 -3.59 4.29
C SER A 113 13.65 -3.93 3.01
N TYR A 114 12.82 -4.95 3.10
CA TYR A 114 11.93 -5.39 2.03
C TYR A 114 10.51 -5.50 2.57
N MET A 115 9.60 -4.73 1.99
CA MET A 115 8.18 -4.90 2.21
C MET A 115 7.61 -5.89 1.20
N THR A 116 7.26 -7.08 1.67
CA THR A 116 6.50 -8.05 0.89
C THR A 116 5.01 -7.78 1.02
N ASP A 117 4.28 -7.92 -0.06
CA ASP A 117 2.97 -7.32 -0.19
C ASP A 117 1.87 -8.31 -0.57
N PHE A 118 0.93 -8.55 0.33
CA PHE A 118 -0.30 -9.30 0.07
C PHE A 118 -1.44 -8.43 -0.49
N GLU A 119 -1.24 -7.12 -0.54
CA GLU A 119 -2.26 -6.13 -0.92
C GLU A 119 -2.05 -5.63 -2.36
N ASP A 120 -1.61 -4.37 -2.53
CA ASP A 120 -1.68 -3.64 -3.81
C ASP A 120 -0.80 -4.19 -4.93
N SER A 121 0.38 -4.72 -4.62
CA SER A 121 1.23 -5.34 -5.64
C SER A 121 0.95 -6.83 -5.84
N ASN A 122 -0.13 -7.34 -5.28
CA ASN A 122 -0.58 -8.71 -5.42
C ASN A 122 -2.02 -8.77 -5.94
N ALA A 123 -2.32 -9.69 -6.84
CA ALA A 123 -3.71 -10.06 -7.12
C ALA A 123 -4.13 -11.11 -6.07
N PRO A 124 -5.06 -10.77 -5.15
CA PRO A 124 -5.29 -11.56 -3.94
C PRO A 124 -6.19 -12.78 -4.17
N ASN A 125 -5.98 -13.52 -5.27
CA ASN A 125 -6.62 -14.80 -5.47
C ASN A 125 -6.10 -15.82 -4.43
N TRP A 126 -6.87 -16.88 -4.20
CA TRP A 126 -6.56 -17.89 -3.20
C TRP A 126 -5.16 -18.49 -3.33
N THR A 127 -4.76 -18.79 -4.57
CA THR A 127 -3.44 -19.38 -4.85
C THR A 127 -2.31 -18.43 -4.44
N ASN A 128 -2.37 -17.16 -4.86
CA ASN A 128 -1.32 -16.18 -4.53
C ASN A 128 -1.22 -15.96 -3.02
N GLN A 129 -2.35 -15.98 -2.30
CA GLN A 129 -2.35 -15.78 -0.84
C GLN A 129 -1.70 -16.95 -0.11
N ILE A 130 -1.99 -18.19 -0.46
CA ILE A 130 -1.41 -19.35 0.24
C ILE A 130 0.02 -19.61 -0.22
N ASP A 131 0.30 -19.54 -1.53
CA ASP A 131 1.67 -19.67 -2.05
C ASP A 131 2.58 -18.58 -1.47
N GLY A 132 2.05 -17.35 -1.30
CA GLY A 132 2.76 -16.26 -0.63
C GLY A 132 3.17 -16.60 0.80
N GLN A 133 2.29 -17.21 1.58
CA GLN A 133 2.60 -17.66 2.94
C GLN A 133 3.67 -18.78 2.94
N ILE A 134 3.60 -19.72 2.01
CA ILE A 134 4.62 -20.75 1.82
C ILE A 134 5.97 -20.10 1.49
N ASN A 135 5.98 -19.20 0.51
CA ASN A 135 7.19 -18.51 0.08
C ASN A 135 7.85 -17.73 1.22
N LEU A 136 7.06 -17.04 2.05
CA LEU A 136 7.57 -16.30 3.21
C LEU A 136 8.07 -17.23 4.31
N LYS A 137 7.38 -18.34 4.57
CA LYS A 137 7.85 -19.37 5.50
C LYS A 137 9.21 -19.91 5.11
N ASP A 138 9.41 -20.19 3.82
CA ASP A 138 10.70 -20.65 3.27
C ASP A 138 11.76 -19.53 3.33
N ALA A 139 11.39 -18.29 3.05
CA ALA A 139 12.29 -17.14 3.09
C ALA A 139 12.82 -16.88 4.51
N VAL A 140 11.95 -16.89 5.52
CA VAL A 140 12.31 -16.71 6.93
C VAL A 140 13.28 -17.80 7.39
N ARG A 141 13.09 -19.04 6.92
CA ARG A 141 13.97 -20.19 7.25
C ARG A 141 15.21 -20.27 6.37
N ARG A 142 15.38 -19.36 5.42
CA ARG A 142 16.48 -19.35 4.45
C ARG A 142 16.52 -20.59 3.53
N THR A 143 15.39 -21.27 3.35
CA THR A 143 15.24 -22.44 2.48
C THR A 143 14.64 -22.11 1.13
N ILE A 144 14.17 -20.87 0.94
CA ILE A 144 13.59 -20.43 -0.33
C ILE A 144 14.60 -20.55 -1.47
N SER A 145 14.19 -21.21 -2.53
CA SER A 145 14.96 -21.33 -3.77
C SER A 145 14.03 -21.52 -4.97
N LEU A 146 14.52 -21.18 -6.15
CA LEU A 146 13.79 -21.35 -7.41
C LEU A 146 14.77 -21.70 -8.53
N GLU A 147 14.48 -22.75 -9.27
CA GLU A 147 15.14 -23.06 -10.53
C GLU A 147 14.22 -22.66 -11.68
N GLN A 148 14.63 -21.72 -12.50
CA GLN A 148 13.81 -21.21 -13.61
C GLN A 148 14.68 -20.83 -14.80
N ASN A 149 14.35 -21.32 -16.00
CA ASN A 149 15.06 -21.02 -17.25
C ASN A 149 16.58 -21.24 -17.16
N GLY A 150 17.01 -22.31 -16.51
CA GLY A 150 18.42 -22.65 -16.32
C GLY A 150 19.17 -21.77 -15.32
N LYS A 151 18.47 -20.92 -14.56
CA LYS A 151 19.01 -20.08 -13.51
C LYS A 151 18.53 -20.54 -12.15
N SER A 152 19.47 -20.55 -11.17
CA SER A 152 19.19 -20.80 -9.77
C SER A 152 19.07 -19.49 -9.01
N TYR A 153 17.97 -19.33 -8.29
CA TYR A 153 17.71 -18.19 -7.41
C TYR A 153 17.75 -18.68 -5.96
N ARG A 154 18.59 -18.06 -5.14
CA ARG A 154 18.74 -18.38 -3.71
C ARG A 154 19.05 -17.11 -2.94
N LEU A 155 18.84 -17.14 -1.62
CA LEU A 155 19.21 -16.01 -0.76
C LEU A 155 20.72 -15.92 -0.58
N ASN A 156 21.21 -14.68 -0.57
CA ASN A 156 22.56 -14.33 -0.15
C ASN A 156 22.70 -14.47 1.39
N ASP A 157 23.91 -14.46 1.90
CA ASP A 157 24.16 -14.49 3.36
C ASP A 157 23.53 -13.26 4.04
N LYS A 158 23.74 -12.07 3.48
CA LYS A 158 23.10 -10.84 3.93
C LYS A 158 21.89 -10.54 3.05
N VAL A 159 20.76 -10.30 3.70
CA VAL A 159 19.50 -9.92 3.03
C VAL A 159 18.86 -8.74 3.75
N ALA A 160 17.90 -8.09 3.07
CA ALA A 160 17.08 -7.04 3.63
C ALA A 160 16.21 -7.55 4.81
N THR A 161 15.91 -6.68 5.76
CA THR A 161 14.96 -6.97 6.85
C THR A 161 13.55 -7.11 6.27
N LEU A 162 12.88 -8.22 6.57
CA LEU A 162 11.56 -8.52 6.04
C LEU A 162 10.47 -7.78 6.80
N ILE A 163 9.58 -7.11 6.07
CA ILE A 163 8.37 -6.47 6.59
C ILE A 163 7.20 -6.94 5.72
N VAL A 164 6.04 -7.23 6.31
CA VAL A 164 4.89 -7.81 5.59
C VAL A 164 3.74 -6.82 5.57
N ARG A 165 3.17 -6.53 4.40
CA ARG A 165 1.92 -5.78 4.28
C ARG A 165 0.75 -6.74 4.11
N PRO A 166 -0.09 -6.94 5.15
CA PRO A 166 -1.35 -7.65 5.01
C PRO A 166 -2.36 -6.78 4.26
N ARG A 167 -3.44 -7.38 3.79
CA ARG A 167 -4.56 -6.64 3.20
C ARG A 167 -5.17 -5.65 4.18
N GLY A 168 -5.70 -4.54 3.64
CA GLY A 168 -6.36 -3.51 4.45
C GLY A 168 -7.69 -3.96 5.07
N TRP A 169 -8.18 -3.22 6.07
CA TRP A 169 -9.42 -3.53 6.79
C TRP A 169 -10.66 -3.64 5.90
N HIS A 170 -10.67 -3.04 4.71
CA HIS A 170 -11.77 -3.06 3.76
C HIS A 170 -11.89 -4.35 2.95
N LEU A 171 -10.88 -5.23 2.97
CA LEU A 171 -10.84 -6.46 2.19
C LEU A 171 -11.14 -7.68 3.05
N ASP A 172 -11.90 -8.61 2.47
CA ASP A 172 -12.20 -9.92 3.04
C ASP A 172 -11.35 -11.02 2.39
N GLU A 173 -11.25 -12.17 3.06
CA GLU A 173 -10.85 -13.43 2.45
C GLU A 173 -12.12 -14.24 2.12
N LYS A 174 -12.54 -14.21 0.86
CA LYS A 174 -13.82 -14.81 0.44
C LYS A 174 -13.88 -16.33 0.54
N HIS A 175 -12.70 -16.98 0.54
CA HIS A 175 -12.62 -18.43 0.60
C HIS A 175 -12.64 -18.99 2.03
N VAL A 176 -12.62 -18.13 3.05
CA VAL A 176 -12.63 -18.54 4.46
C VAL A 176 -13.75 -17.85 5.20
N THR A 177 -14.59 -18.64 5.85
CA THR A 177 -15.65 -18.14 6.73
C THR A 177 -15.50 -18.70 8.14
N VAL A 178 -15.89 -17.90 9.12
CA VAL A 178 -16.03 -18.32 10.52
C VAL A 178 -17.42 -17.92 10.95
N ASP A 179 -18.16 -18.88 11.49
CA ASP A 179 -19.56 -18.71 11.93
C ASP A 179 -20.46 -18.10 10.84
N GLY A 180 -20.17 -18.46 9.56
CA GLY A 180 -20.91 -18.01 8.38
C GLY A 180 -20.51 -16.63 7.84
N GLN A 181 -19.55 -15.94 8.45
CA GLN A 181 -19.04 -14.63 7.98
C GLN A 181 -17.66 -14.77 7.35
N ARG A 182 -17.41 -14.04 6.26
CA ARG A 182 -16.07 -13.95 5.64
C ARG A 182 -15.07 -13.39 6.65
N VAL A 183 -13.88 -13.94 6.68
CA VAL A 183 -12.79 -13.45 7.54
C VAL A 183 -12.18 -12.20 6.90
N SER A 184 -11.77 -11.22 7.72
CA SER A 184 -10.95 -10.11 7.24
C SER A 184 -9.69 -10.62 6.53
N GLY A 185 -9.45 -10.15 5.30
CA GLY A 185 -8.22 -10.47 4.57
C GLY A 185 -6.98 -10.07 5.36
N GLY A 186 -7.01 -8.91 6.02
CA GLY A 186 -5.90 -8.44 6.86
C GLY A 186 -5.62 -9.36 8.05
N ILE A 187 -6.65 -9.82 8.75
CA ILE A 187 -6.48 -10.79 9.85
C ILE A 187 -5.95 -12.13 9.33
N PHE A 188 -6.46 -12.60 8.19
CA PHE A 188 -6.02 -13.86 7.58
C PHE A 188 -4.53 -13.83 7.24
N ASP A 189 -4.09 -12.81 6.49
CA ASP A 189 -2.70 -12.65 6.06
C ASP A 189 -1.76 -12.49 7.27
N PHE A 190 -2.14 -11.62 8.21
CA PHE A 190 -1.38 -11.33 9.42
C PHE A 190 -1.25 -12.56 10.33
N ALA A 191 -2.35 -13.23 10.64
CA ALA A 191 -2.36 -14.32 11.61
C ALA A 191 -1.57 -15.53 11.12
N LEU A 192 -1.71 -15.90 9.84
CA LEU A 192 -0.95 -17.01 9.25
C LEU A 192 0.55 -16.70 9.24
N PHE A 193 0.93 -15.49 8.80
CA PHE A 193 2.34 -15.11 8.82
C PHE A 193 2.92 -15.09 10.24
N LEU A 194 2.24 -14.48 11.18
CA LEU A 194 2.67 -14.40 12.58
C LEU A 194 2.84 -15.80 13.19
N PHE A 195 1.81 -16.64 13.04
CA PHE A 195 1.81 -17.99 13.63
C PHE A 195 3.02 -18.81 13.19
N HIS A 196 3.28 -18.83 11.89
CA HIS A 196 4.34 -19.66 11.33
C HIS A 196 5.75 -19.09 11.50
N ASN A 197 5.90 -17.77 11.67
CA ASN A 197 7.19 -17.13 11.49
C ASN A 197 7.70 -16.34 12.70
N ALA A 198 6.84 -15.92 13.64
CA ALA A 198 7.25 -15.02 14.71
C ALA A 198 8.43 -15.57 15.55
N LYS A 199 8.32 -16.80 16.03
CA LYS A 199 9.37 -17.43 16.86
C LYS A 199 10.67 -17.66 16.09
N GLU A 200 10.58 -18.04 14.81
CA GLU A 200 11.75 -18.23 13.95
C GLU A 200 12.46 -16.90 13.66
N LEU A 201 11.70 -15.83 13.39
CA LEU A 201 12.24 -14.49 13.19
C LEU A 201 12.99 -14.01 14.45
N ILE A 202 12.38 -14.19 15.62
CA ILE A 202 13.01 -13.83 16.91
C ILE A 202 14.30 -14.64 17.13
N ALA A 203 14.27 -15.94 16.88
CA ALA A 203 15.43 -16.81 17.01
C ALA A 203 16.59 -16.40 16.07
N ARG A 204 16.26 -15.75 14.94
CA ARG A 204 17.24 -15.22 13.98
C ARG A 204 17.67 -13.77 14.28
N GLY A 205 17.22 -13.18 15.37
CA GLY A 205 17.59 -11.81 15.77
C GLY A 205 16.79 -10.71 15.07
N SER A 206 15.63 -11.05 14.51
CA SER A 206 14.69 -10.13 13.88
C SER A 206 13.34 -10.16 14.62
N GLY A 207 12.26 -9.82 13.95
CA GLY A 207 10.91 -9.86 14.51
C GLY A 207 9.80 -9.90 13.45
N PRO A 208 8.56 -10.15 13.88
CA PRO A 208 7.39 -10.07 13.00
C PRO A 208 7.02 -8.60 12.76
N TYR A 209 7.47 -8.07 11.62
CA TYR A 209 7.28 -6.67 11.25
C TYR A 209 6.24 -6.52 10.16
N PHE A 210 5.40 -5.47 10.27
CA PHE A 210 4.28 -5.25 9.37
C PHE A 210 4.24 -3.82 8.82
N TYR A 211 3.59 -3.67 7.66
CA TYR A 211 3.08 -2.43 7.13
C TYR A 211 1.54 -2.45 7.18
N LEU A 212 0.92 -1.39 7.67
CA LEU A 212 -0.53 -1.32 7.82
C LEU A 212 -1.12 -0.34 6.80
N PRO A 213 -1.93 -0.85 5.83
CA PRO A 213 -2.43 -0.04 4.74
C PRO A 213 -3.79 0.59 5.01
N LYS A 214 -4.09 1.65 4.27
CA LYS A 214 -5.43 2.22 3.98
C LYS A 214 -6.30 2.50 5.20
N MET A 215 -5.69 2.85 6.34
CA MET A 215 -6.45 3.33 7.51
C MET A 215 -6.97 4.74 7.29
N GLU A 216 -8.17 5.02 7.80
CA GLU A 216 -8.79 6.35 7.75
C GLU A 216 -8.85 7.05 9.13
N SER A 217 -8.62 6.33 10.23
CA SER A 217 -8.68 6.88 11.58
C SER A 217 -7.75 6.18 12.57
N HIS A 218 -7.45 6.86 13.68
CA HIS A 218 -6.70 6.27 14.81
C HIS A 218 -7.45 5.12 15.49
N LEU A 219 -8.78 5.06 15.39
CA LEU A 219 -9.56 3.95 15.93
C LEU A 219 -9.30 2.64 15.17
N GLU A 220 -9.01 2.73 13.90
CA GLU A 220 -8.57 1.58 13.09
C GLU A 220 -7.15 1.14 13.48
N ALA A 221 -6.28 2.09 13.83
CA ALA A 221 -4.96 1.80 14.40
C ALA A 221 -5.07 1.13 15.78
N ARG A 222 -6.01 1.59 16.63
CA ARG A 222 -6.33 0.94 17.90
C ARG A 222 -6.80 -0.49 17.72
N LEU A 223 -7.60 -0.75 16.68
CA LEU A 223 -8.03 -2.12 16.36
C LEU A 223 -6.82 -3.00 16.05
N TRP A 224 -5.87 -2.54 15.21
CA TRP A 224 -4.63 -3.27 14.95
C TRP A 224 -3.81 -3.50 16.22
N ASN A 225 -3.69 -2.49 17.08
CA ASN A 225 -2.97 -2.64 18.35
C ASN A 225 -3.56 -3.74 19.22
N ASP A 226 -4.89 -3.78 19.34
CA ASP A 226 -5.58 -4.78 20.14
C ASP A 226 -5.45 -6.20 19.53
N VAL A 227 -5.49 -6.29 18.18
CA VAL A 227 -5.18 -7.54 17.45
C VAL A 227 -3.76 -7.99 17.74
N PHE A 228 -2.77 -7.09 17.71
CA PHE A 228 -1.37 -7.43 18.00
C PHE A 228 -1.19 -7.95 19.44
N VAL A 229 -1.83 -7.30 20.41
CA VAL A 229 -1.76 -7.73 21.81
C VAL A 229 -2.32 -9.14 21.97
N ALA A 230 -3.53 -9.39 21.46
CA ALA A 230 -4.18 -10.70 21.53
C ALA A 230 -3.40 -11.80 20.78
N ALA A 231 -2.87 -11.46 19.60
CA ALA A 231 -2.13 -12.41 18.79
C ALA A 231 -0.77 -12.78 19.41
N GLN A 232 -0.04 -11.81 19.98
CA GLN A 232 1.22 -12.07 20.69
C GLN A 232 1.01 -12.99 21.90
N GLU A 233 -0.05 -12.75 22.67
CA GLU A 233 -0.42 -13.62 23.78
C GLU A 233 -0.73 -15.05 23.29
N ALA A 234 -1.52 -15.18 22.24
CA ALA A 234 -1.93 -16.47 21.68
C ALA A 234 -0.75 -17.30 21.14
N VAL A 235 0.24 -16.65 20.48
CA VAL A 235 1.43 -17.35 19.96
C VAL A 235 2.56 -17.47 20.97
N GLY A 236 2.42 -16.87 22.15
CA GLY A 236 3.40 -16.94 23.23
C GLY A 236 4.69 -16.17 22.94
N VAL A 237 4.57 -14.94 22.41
CA VAL A 237 5.69 -14.00 22.25
C VAL A 237 5.43 -12.74 23.09
N PRO A 238 6.47 -12.04 23.56
CA PRO A 238 6.30 -10.86 24.41
C PRO A 238 5.53 -9.74 23.71
N ARG A 239 4.73 -8.99 24.46
CA ARG A 239 4.09 -7.76 23.99
C ARG A 239 5.13 -6.76 23.53
N GLY A 240 4.90 -6.09 22.40
CA GLY A 240 5.84 -5.17 21.77
C GLY A 240 6.87 -5.83 20.85
N THR A 241 6.82 -7.15 20.68
CA THR A 241 7.64 -7.88 19.69
C THR A 241 7.24 -7.55 18.25
N ILE A 242 5.94 -7.46 17.98
CA ILE A 242 5.43 -6.96 16.71
C ILE A 242 5.81 -5.49 16.56
N ARG A 243 6.29 -5.14 15.36
CA ARG A 243 6.48 -3.73 14.97
C ARG A 243 5.73 -3.45 13.68
N ALA A 244 5.13 -2.26 13.61
CA ALA A 244 4.32 -1.88 12.47
C ALA A 244 4.60 -0.44 12.03
N THR A 245 4.84 -0.27 10.73
CA THR A 245 4.85 1.02 10.05
C THR A 245 3.47 1.26 9.46
N VAL A 246 2.91 2.44 9.64
CA VAL A 246 1.61 2.79 9.06
C VAL A 246 1.80 3.60 7.79
N LEU A 247 1.15 3.18 6.71
CA LEU A 247 0.98 3.99 5.52
C LEU A 247 -0.06 5.08 5.79
N ILE A 248 0.38 6.33 5.79
CA ILE A 248 -0.53 7.47 5.75
C ILE A 248 -0.84 7.72 4.28
N GLU A 249 -1.82 7.03 3.78
CA GLU A 249 -2.19 7.01 2.36
C GLU A 249 -3.67 7.30 2.13
N THR A 250 -4.35 7.80 3.18
CA THR A 250 -5.69 8.38 3.07
C THR A 250 -5.66 9.79 3.63
N ILE A 251 -6.40 10.69 2.97
CA ILE A 251 -6.41 12.10 3.37
C ILE A 251 -6.94 12.29 4.79
N LEU A 252 -7.86 11.44 5.24
CA LEU A 252 -8.41 11.52 6.61
C LEU A 252 -7.38 11.12 7.66
N ALA A 253 -6.56 10.10 7.39
CA ALA A 253 -5.49 9.68 8.30
C ALA A 253 -4.42 10.77 8.50
N ALA A 254 -4.24 11.65 7.52
CA ALA A 254 -3.29 12.76 7.64
C ALA A 254 -3.64 13.74 8.77
N PHE A 255 -4.90 13.83 9.16
CA PHE A 255 -5.35 14.65 10.29
C PHE A 255 -5.19 13.94 11.65
N GLU A 256 -4.84 12.65 11.66
CA GLU A 256 -4.80 11.82 12.85
C GLU A 256 -3.43 11.10 13.03
N MET A 257 -2.35 11.64 12.46
CA MET A 257 -1.02 11.00 12.49
C MET A 257 -0.48 10.80 13.91
N ASP A 258 -0.60 11.81 14.77
CA ASP A 258 -0.20 11.72 16.19
C ASP A 258 -1.01 10.63 16.91
N GLU A 259 -2.32 10.62 16.70
CA GLU A 259 -3.23 9.68 17.31
C GLU A 259 -2.98 8.25 16.84
N ILE A 260 -2.70 8.05 15.55
CA ILE A 260 -2.34 6.75 14.99
C ILE A 260 -1.05 6.22 15.65
N LEU A 261 -0.02 7.05 15.75
CA LEU A 261 1.22 6.68 16.44
C LEU A 261 0.98 6.40 17.93
N TYR A 262 0.10 7.18 18.57
CA TYR A 262 -0.23 6.99 19.99
C TYR A 262 -0.92 5.65 20.26
N GLU A 263 -1.89 5.28 19.45
CA GLU A 263 -2.58 4.00 19.57
C GLU A 263 -1.62 2.81 19.39
N LEU A 264 -0.68 2.93 18.48
CA LEU A 264 0.32 1.91 18.18
C LEU A 264 1.65 2.09 18.92
N ARG A 265 1.76 3.01 19.89
CA ARG A 265 3.06 3.44 20.45
C ARG A 265 3.97 2.31 20.98
N GLU A 266 3.39 1.19 21.43
CA GLU A 266 4.17 0.03 21.88
C GLU A 266 4.66 -0.84 20.72
N HIS A 267 4.04 -0.73 19.55
CA HIS A 267 4.30 -1.55 18.36
C HIS A 267 4.77 -0.72 17.16
N SER A 268 4.88 0.61 17.28
CA SER A 268 5.19 1.45 16.13
C SER A 268 6.63 1.28 15.64
N SER A 269 6.79 1.25 14.32
CA SER A 269 8.04 1.46 13.61
C SER A 269 7.93 2.61 12.59
N GLY A 270 7.07 3.58 12.87
CA GLY A 270 6.95 4.82 12.11
C GLY A 270 5.78 4.92 11.16
N LEU A 271 5.86 5.93 10.31
CA LEU A 271 4.87 6.21 9.25
C LEU A 271 5.56 6.23 7.88
N ASN A 272 4.77 5.94 6.85
CA ASN A 272 5.21 6.02 5.45
C ASN A 272 4.26 6.93 4.65
N ALA A 273 4.81 7.66 3.68
CA ALA A 273 4.06 8.53 2.78
C ALA A 273 3.65 7.78 1.50
N GLY A 274 2.36 7.44 1.37
CA GLY A 274 1.78 6.77 0.20
C GLY A 274 1.13 7.75 -0.77
N ARG A 275 1.77 8.07 -1.91
CA ARG A 275 1.36 9.15 -2.81
C ARG A 275 0.05 8.90 -3.56
N TRP A 276 -0.04 7.83 -4.32
CA TRP A 276 -1.18 7.64 -5.24
C TRP A 276 -2.47 7.35 -4.50
N ASP A 277 -2.44 6.51 -3.49
CA ASP A 277 -3.60 6.26 -2.62
C ASP A 277 -4.04 7.52 -1.88
N TYR A 278 -3.10 8.36 -1.43
CA TYR A 278 -3.41 9.63 -0.78
C TYR A 278 -4.18 10.57 -1.71
N ILE A 279 -3.72 10.73 -2.96
CA ILE A 279 -4.40 11.56 -3.97
C ILE A 279 -5.75 10.94 -4.35
N PHE A 280 -5.81 9.62 -4.56
CA PHE A 280 -7.05 8.90 -4.79
C PHE A 280 -8.06 9.12 -3.67
N SER A 281 -7.62 9.04 -2.41
CA SER A 281 -8.50 9.26 -1.26
C SER A 281 -9.06 10.68 -1.20
N ALA A 282 -8.28 11.69 -1.61
CA ALA A 282 -8.76 13.07 -1.72
C ALA A 282 -9.90 13.18 -2.74
N ILE A 283 -9.73 12.60 -3.94
CA ILE A 283 -10.80 12.56 -4.95
C ILE A 283 -12.04 11.87 -4.38
N LYS A 284 -11.88 10.72 -3.75
CA LYS A 284 -12.96 9.93 -3.16
C LYS A 284 -13.74 10.69 -2.08
N LYS A 285 -13.03 11.36 -1.17
CA LYS A 285 -13.64 12.04 -0.02
C LYS A 285 -14.26 13.38 -0.37
N PHE A 286 -13.76 14.05 -1.40
CA PHE A 286 -14.30 15.35 -1.86
C PHE A 286 -14.98 15.27 -3.23
N LYS A 287 -15.45 14.09 -3.62
CA LYS A 287 -16.07 13.83 -4.93
C LYS A 287 -17.29 14.71 -5.25
N ASN A 288 -18.00 15.19 -4.22
CA ASN A 288 -19.19 16.05 -4.35
C ASN A 288 -18.84 17.54 -4.25
N ASP A 289 -17.59 17.90 -4.02
CA ASP A 289 -17.14 19.28 -4.05
C ASP A 289 -16.93 19.74 -5.51
N ARG A 290 -17.78 20.67 -5.97
CA ARG A 290 -17.72 21.18 -7.35
C ARG A 290 -16.47 22.02 -7.64
N ASP A 291 -15.88 22.61 -6.61
CA ASP A 291 -14.70 23.46 -6.75
C ASP A 291 -13.39 22.64 -6.73
N PHE A 292 -13.48 21.38 -6.31
CA PHE A 292 -12.36 20.46 -6.26
C PHE A 292 -12.28 19.61 -7.53
N CYS A 293 -11.23 19.82 -8.31
CA CYS A 293 -10.90 19.01 -9.47
C CYS A 293 -9.38 18.97 -9.63
N LEU A 294 -8.81 17.79 -9.62
CA LEU A 294 -7.37 17.62 -9.80
C LEU A 294 -7.00 17.53 -11.28
N ALA A 295 -5.84 18.12 -11.62
CA ALA A 295 -5.22 18.04 -12.93
C ALA A 295 -4.63 16.65 -13.23
N ASP A 296 -3.96 16.52 -14.39
CA ASP A 296 -3.20 15.33 -14.74
C ASP A 296 -2.33 14.86 -13.57
N ARG A 297 -2.40 13.57 -13.23
CA ARG A 297 -1.65 13.02 -12.10
C ARG A 297 -0.14 13.28 -12.16
N SER A 298 0.41 13.42 -13.36
CA SER A 298 1.83 13.79 -13.58
C SER A 298 2.18 15.20 -13.04
N LYS A 299 1.19 16.07 -12.86
CA LYS A 299 1.34 17.41 -12.30
C LYS A 299 1.19 17.46 -10.78
N ILE A 300 0.66 16.41 -10.17
CA ILE A 300 0.46 16.33 -8.72
C ILE A 300 1.70 15.68 -8.09
N THR A 301 2.75 16.48 -7.98
CA THR A 301 4.02 16.05 -7.38
C THR A 301 4.02 16.23 -5.87
N MET A 302 5.04 15.71 -5.18
CA MET A 302 5.21 15.91 -3.73
C MET A 302 5.51 17.37 -3.35
N THR A 303 5.64 18.25 -4.33
CA THR A 303 5.92 19.69 -4.12
C THR A 303 4.71 20.60 -4.24
N VAL A 304 3.55 20.10 -4.72
CA VAL A 304 2.32 20.88 -4.70
C VAL A 304 1.84 21.09 -3.25
N PRO A 305 1.12 22.21 -2.94
CA PRO A 305 0.88 22.63 -1.55
C PRO A 305 0.36 21.56 -0.62
N PHE A 306 -0.75 20.89 -0.93
CA PHE A 306 -1.33 19.88 -0.04
C PHE A 306 -0.43 18.63 0.14
N MET A 307 0.28 18.23 -0.91
CA MET A 307 1.23 17.10 -0.84
C MET A 307 2.47 17.47 -0.03
N ARG A 308 2.93 18.72 -0.16
CA ARG A 308 4.05 19.24 0.61
C ARG A 308 3.70 19.35 2.08
N ALA A 309 2.51 19.89 2.40
CA ALA A 309 2.00 19.97 3.76
C ALA A 309 1.89 18.59 4.42
N TYR A 310 1.33 17.61 3.71
CA TYR A 310 1.24 16.22 4.12
C TYR A 310 2.61 15.62 4.42
N ALA A 311 3.56 15.74 3.49
CA ALA A 311 4.90 15.17 3.65
C ALA A 311 5.67 15.75 4.84
N LEU A 312 5.60 17.08 5.03
CA LEU A 312 6.27 17.77 6.14
C LEU A 312 5.59 17.49 7.48
N LEU A 313 4.26 17.40 7.52
CA LEU A 313 3.54 17.06 8.75
C LEU A 313 3.88 15.63 9.20
N LEU A 314 3.90 14.68 8.28
CA LEU A 314 4.28 13.28 8.57
C LEU A 314 5.68 13.22 9.18
N LEU A 315 6.64 13.87 8.54
CA LEU A 315 8.01 13.92 9.00
C LEU A 315 8.13 14.51 10.40
N LYS A 316 7.56 15.70 10.62
CA LYS A 316 7.56 16.38 11.94
C LYS A 316 6.92 15.52 13.02
N THR A 317 5.76 14.94 12.72
CA THR A 317 5.02 14.11 13.68
C THR A 317 5.82 12.88 14.07
N CYS A 318 6.42 12.17 13.11
CA CYS A 318 7.27 11.02 13.38
C CYS A 318 8.43 11.36 14.31
N HIS A 319 9.25 12.36 13.94
CA HIS A 319 10.44 12.71 14.71
C HIS A 319 10.11 13.24 16.10
N LYS A 320 9.03 14.03 16.24
CA LYS A 320 8.50 14.42 17.54
C LYS A 320 8.21 13.23 18.44
N ARG A 321 7.79 12.09 17.87
CA ARG A 321 7.43 10.86 18.61
C ARG A 321 8.55 9.83 18.68
N ASN A 322 9.75 10.19 18.25
CA ASN A 322 10.91 9.29 18.17
C ASN A 322 10.64 8.07 17.24
N ALA A 323 9.88 8.30 16.18
CA ALA A 323 9.53 7.33 15.18
C ALA A 323 10.19 7.68 13.83
N PRO A 324 10.59 6.70 13.01
CA PRO A 324 11.12 6.97 11.68
C PRO A 324 10.02 7.42 10.71
N ALA A 325 10.40 8.30 9.79
CA ALA A 325 9.59 8.75 8.67
C ALA A 325 10.14 8.17 7.38
N ILE A 326 9.31 7.41 6.65
CA ILE A 326 9.70 6.77 5.40
C ILE A 326 9.00 7.46 4.23
N GLY A 327 9.79 7.91 3.26
CA GLY A 327 9.32 8.60 2.06
C GLY A 327 8.65 7.65 1.06
N GLY A 328 8.03 8.25 0.06
CA GLY A 328 7.22 7.55 -0.93
C GLY A 328 8.01 6.73 -1.95
N MET A 329 7.22 6.09 -2.82
CA MET A 329 7.68 5.18 -3.86
C MET A 329 8.34 5.90 -5.04
N SER A 330 9.49 5.38 -5.47
CA SER A 330 10.02 5.54 -6.82
C SER A 330 9.79 4.25 -7.61
N ALA A 331 8.83 4.31 -8.54
CA ALA A 331 8.34 3.13 -9.27
C ALA A 331 9.01 2.92 -10.64
N LEU A 332 9.97 3.75 -11.02
CA LEU A 332 10.65 3.64 -12.31
C LEU A 332 11.38 2.30 -12.47
N ILE A 333 11.38 1.81 -13.70
CA ILE A 333 12.16 0.63 -14.10
C ILE A 333 13.31 1.15 -14.98
N PRO A 334 14.56 0.70 -14.77
CA PRO A 334 15.67 1.08 -15.64
C PRO A 334 15.38 0.74 -17.11
N ILE A 335 15.57 1.72 -18.00
CA ILE A 335 15.26 1.63 -19.42
C ILE A 335 16.50 1.12 -20.17
N LYS A 336 16.45 -0.12 -20.67
CA LYS A 336 17.63 -0.79 -21.23
C LYS A 336 18.00 -0.33 -22.64
N ASN A 337 17.03 0.07 -23.45
CA ASN A 337 17.20 0.28 -24.88
C ASN A 337 17.23 1.79 -25.29
N ASP A 338 17.21 2.68 -24.31
CA ASP A 338 17.26 4.12 -24.50
C ASP A 338 18.05 4.77 -23.35
N PRO A 339 19.38 4.96 -23.53
CA PRO A 339 20.23 5.53 -22.48
C PRO A 339 19.83 6.94 -22.04
N GLU A 340 19.40 7.80 -22.97
CA GLU A 340 19.01 9.17 -22.68
C GLU A 340 17.72 9.22 -21.83
N ALA A 341 16.72 8.45 -22.22
CA ALA A 341 15.49 8.30 -21.45
C ALA A 341 15.78 7.69 -20.08
N ASN A 342 16.70 6.71 -19.99
CA ASN A 342 17.12 6.11 -18.73
C ASN A 342 17.80 7.15 -17.82
N ASP A 343 18.73 7.92 -18.31
CA ASP A 343 19.44 8.93 -17.52
C ASP A 343 18.50 10.00 -16.98
N LYS A 344 17.53 10.43 -17.79
CA LYS A 344 16.48 11.34 -17.37
C LYS A 344 15.60 10.72 -16.27
N ALA A 345 15.19 9.47 -16.43
CA ALA A 345 14.38 8.75 -15.44
C ALA A 345 15.14 8.58 -14.13
N MET A 346 16.40 8.15 -14.19
CA MET A 346 17.24 7.99 -12.99
C MET A 346 17.54 9.34 -12.33
N GLY A 347 17.68 10.42 -13.11
CA GLY A 347 17.77 11.80 -12.59
C GLY A 347 16.53 12.20 -11.77
N GLY A 348 15.34 11.80 -12.20
CA GLY A 348 14.11 11.99 -11.46
C GLY A 348 14.10 11.25 -10.10
N VAL A 349 14.53 9.99 -10.10
CA VAL A 349 14.68 9.20 -8.85
C VAL A 349 15.66 9.88 -7.88
N ARG A 350 16.82 10.33 -8.38
CA ARG A 350 17.80 11.06 -7.56
C ARG A 350 17.19 12.30 -6.92
N SER A 351 16.51 13.13 -7.72
CA SER A 351 15.89 14.37 -7.23
C SER A 351 14.85 14.10 -6.14
N ASP A 352 14.02 13.06 -6.30
CA ASP A 352 13.03 12.69 -5.31
C ASP A 352 13.68 12.21 -3.99
N LYS A 353 14.66 11.32 -4.08
CA LYS A 353 15.34 10.79 -2.88
C LYS A 353 16.22 11.84 -2.21
N GLN A 354 16.85 12.72 -2.98
CA GLN A 354 17.61 13.86 -2.46
C GLN A 354 16.69 14.82 -1.68
N ARG A 355 15.51 15.15 -2.22
CA ARG A 355 14.52 15.97 -1.53
C ARG A 355 14.11 15.32 -0.21
N ASP A 356 13.71 14.05 -0.23
CA ASP A 356 13.26 13.32 0.95
C ASP A 356 14.36 13.28 2.02
N ALA A 357 15.59 12.92 1.66
CA ALA A 357 16.73 12.90 2.58
C ALA A 357 17.05 14.29 3.16
N THR A 358 17.02 15.33 2.30
CA THR A 358 17.32 16.71 2.72
C THR A 358 16.23 17.26 3.63
N ASP A 359 14.95 16.93 3.38
CA ASP A 359 13.84 17.30 4.24
C ASP A 359 13.97 16.70 5.64
N GLY A 360 14.53 15.50 5.75
CA GLY A 360 14.74 14.81 7.01
C GLY A 360 14.19 13.39 7.07
N TYR A 361 13.63 12.86 5.99
CA TYR A 361 13.18 11.47 5.96
C TYR A 361 14.34 10.50 6.24
N ASP A 362 14.04 9.42 6.95
CA ASP A 362 15.01 8.41 7.35
C ASP A 362 15.27 7.38 6.26
N GLY A 363 14.37 7.29 5.29
CA GLY A 363 14.45 6.42 4.14
C GLY A 363 13.32 6.63 3.15
N GLY A 364 13.27 5.79 2.11
CA GLY A 364 12.23 5.85 1.09
C GLY A 364 12.09 4.55 0.31
N TRP A 365 10.97 4.40 -0.38
CA TRP A 365 10.61 3.21 -1.14
C TRP A 365 11.15 3.24 -2.57
N VAL A 366 11.50 2.05 -3.06
CA VAL A 366 11.79 1.77 -4.48
C VAL A 366 11.09 0.48 -4.89
N ALA A 367 10.63 0.41 -6.15
CA ALA A 367 9.92 -0.75 -6.67
C ALA A 367 10.81 -1.68 -7.52
N HIS A 368 12.08 -1.36 -7.73
CA HIS A 368 12.97 -2.15 -8.58
C HIS A 368 14.38 -2.22 -7.98
N PRO A 369 15.04 -3.40 -7.98
CA PRO A 369 16.40 -3.54 -7.43
C PRO A 369 17.43 -2.58 -8.03
N GLY A 370 17.30 -2.23 -9.31
CA GLY A 370 18.17 -1.27 -10.00
C GLY A 370 18.12 0.15 -9.44
N LEU A 371 17.11 0.51 -8.65
CA LEU A 371 16.98 1.81 -8.01
C LEU A 371 17.63 1.86 -6.62
N VAL A 372 17.90 0.71 -6.02
CA VAL A 372 18.46 0.63 -4.66
C VAL A 372 19.78 1.39 -4.54
N PRO A 373 20.80 1.21 -5.42
CA PRO A 373 22.05 1.95 -5.32
C PRO A 373 21.86 3.47 -5.43
N ILE A 374 20.95 3.91 -6.31
CA ILE A 374 20.68 5.34 -6.55
C ILE A 374 20.07 5.98 -5.31
N ALA A 375 19.04 5.34 -4.75
CA ALA A 375 18.38 5.82 -3.54
C ALA A 375 19.33 5.80 -2.34
N MET A 376 20.11 4.72 -2.19
CA MET A 376 21.10 4.58 -1.12
C MET A 376 22.13 5.71 -1.16
N GLU A 377 22.66 6.04 -2.34
CA GLU A 377 23.60 7.14 -2.53
C GLU A 377 23.05 8.46 -2.00
N GLU A 378 21.80 8.80 -2.31
CA GLU A 378 21.20 10.08 -1.91
C GLU A 378 20.95 10.15 -0.39
N PHE A 379 20.51 9.07 0.23
CA PHE A 379 20.35 9.03 1.69
C PHE A 379 21.71 9.05 2.41
N VAL A 380 22.71 8.33 1.92
CA VAL A 380 24.06 8.32 2.53
C VAL A 380 24.73 9.69 2.45
N LYS A 381 24.53 10.46 1.37
CA LYS A 381 25.04 11.84 1.28
C LYS A 381 24.59 12.73 2.44
N VAL A 382 23.38 12.53 2.95
CA VAL A 382 22.80 13.33 4.05
C VAL A 382 23.04 12.69 5.41
N LEU A 383 22.85 11.38 5.53
CA LEU A 383 22.94 10.68 6.80
C LEU A 383 24.39 10.33 7.20
N GLY A 384 25.29 10.13 6.21
CA GLY A 384 26.63 9.58 6.47
C GLY A 384 26.51 8.20 7.11
N ASP A 385 27.18 7.99 8.23
CA ASP A 385 27.16 6.73 8.99
C ASP A 385 25.97 6.61 9.96
N ARG A 386 25.16 7.66 10.12
CA ARG A 386 23.99 7.62 11.01
C ARG A 386 22.93 6.70 10.44
N PRO A 387 22.31 5.84 11.25
CA PRO A 387 21.28 4.92 10.78
C PRO A 387 19.98 5.64 10.34
N ASN A 388 19.67 6.77 10.95
CA ASN A 388 18.49 7.61 10.69
C ASN A 388 18.79 9.06 11.07
N GLN A 389 17.80 9.94 10.95
CA GLN A 389 17.92 11.35 11.34
C GLN A 389 16.72 11.83 12.19
N ILE A 390 16.21 10.94 13.05
CA ILE A 390 15.06 11.21 13.93
C ILE A 390 15.31 12.43 14.84
N GLU A 391 16.55 12.77 15.15
CA GLU A 391 16.91 13.98 15.91
C GLU A 391 16.57 15.29 15.17
N LYS A 392 16.36 15.27 13.86
CA LYS A 392 15.94 16.44 13.08
C LYS A 392 14.44 16.72 13.27
N GLN A 393 14.09 17.45 14.34
CA GLN A 393 12.71 17.59 14.84
C GLN A 393 11.79 18.44 13.94
N ARG A 394 12.32 19.23 13.02
CA ARG A 394 11.55 20.07 12.08
C ARG A 394 10.61 21.05 12.78
N ASP A 395 11.12 21.75 13.78
CA ASP A 395 10.38 22.83 14.50
C ASP A 395 10.00 23.99 13.59
N ASP A 396 10.70 24.12 12.45
CA ASP A 396 10.40 25.08 11.39
C ASP A 396 9.05 24.82 10.67
N VAL A 397 8.56 23.57 10.72
CA VAL A 397 7.31 23.18 10.05
C VAL A 397 6.10 23.57 10.89
N GLN A 398 5.21 24.36 10.29
CA GLN A 398 3.93 24.75 10.88
C GLN A 398 2.82 24.41 9.87
N ILE A 399 2.04 23.36 10.14
CA ILE A 399 0.96 22.87 9.29
C ILE A 399 -0.36 22.93 10.06
N GLU A 400 -1.32 23.62 9.48
CA GLU A 400 -2.72 23.66 9.93
C GLU A 400 -3.57 22.73 9.05
N GLY A 401 -4.74 22.31 9.52
CA GLY A 401 -5.62 21.43 8.76
C GLY A 401 -5.94 21.94 7.36
N ARG A 402 -6.14 23.24 7.19
CA ARG A 402 -6.37 23.88 5.88
C ARG A 402 -5.22 23.67 4.88
N ASN A 403 -3.98 23.53 5.34
CA ASN A 403 -2.84 23.29 4.44
C ASN A 403 -2.90 21.91 3.78
N LEU A 404 -3.47 20.92 4.47
CA LEU A 404 -3.70 19.58 3.92
C LEU A 404 -4.80 19.56 2.84
N LEU A 405 -5.60 20.62 2.74
CA LEU A 405 -6.69 20.80 1.79
C LEU A 405 -6.41 21.88 0.74
N ASP A 406 -5.18 22.38 0.66
CA ASP A 406 -4.78 23.39 -0.32
C ASP A 406 -4.42 22.71 -1.65
N PHE A 407 -5.44 22.44 -2.46
CA PHE A 407 -5.32 21.78 -3.77
C PHE A 407 -4.85 22.72 -4.91
N GLN A 408 -4.43 23.93 -4.60
CA GLN A 408 -3.86 24.86 -5.58
C GLN A 408 -2.35 24.58 -5.85
N PRO A 409 -1.79 25.09 -6.96
CA PRO A 409 -2.48 25.76 -8.06
C PRO A 409 -3.20 24.76 -8.99
N GLU A 410 -4.22 25.24 -9.68
CA GLU A 410 -4.85 24.49 -10.75
C GLU A 410 -3.86 24.29 -11.91
N ALA A 411 -3.88 23.12 -12.51
CA ALA A 411 -3.07 22.78 -13.67
C ALA A 411 -3.95 22.18 -14.78
N PRO A 412 -3.52 22.17 -16.05
CA PRO A 412 -4.36 21.67 -17.11
C PRO A 412 -4.64 20.17 -17.01
N ILE A 413 -5.79 19.77 -17.51
CA ILE A 413 -6.15 18.40 -17.84
C ILE A 413 -5.91 18.25 -19.33
N THR A 414 -5.11 17.26 -19.73
CA THR A 414 -4.75 17.06 -21.15
C THR A 414 -5.38 15.81 -21.74
N GLU A 415 -5.55 15.77 -23.07
CA GLU A 415 -5.95 14.52 -23.73
C GLU A 415 -4.95 13.39 -23.45
N ALA A 416 -3.65 13.71 -23.47
CA ALA A 416 -2.61 12.73 -23.17
C ALA A 416 -2.75 12.15 -21.74
N GLY A 417 -3.08 12.99 -20.75
CA GLY A 417 -3.34 12.56 -19.38
C GLY A 417 -4.58 11.68 -19.26
N LEU A 418 -5.67 12.04 -19.96
CA LEU A 418 -6.90 11.24 -20.01
C LEU A 418 -6.65 9.87 -20.66
N ARG A 419 -5.99 9.84 -21.82
CA ARG A 419 -5.62 8.58 -22.49
C ARG A 419 -4.70 7.72 -21.65
N ASN A 420 -3.71 8.32 -21.00
CA ASN A 420 -2.80 7.60 -20.11
C ASN A 420 -3.55 6.95 -18.93
N ASN A 421 -4.48 7.66 -18.28
CA ASN A 421 -5.29 7.08 -17.21
C ASN A 421 -6.13 5.89 -17.71
N ILE A 422 -6.73 5.98 -18.88
CA ILE A 422 -7.53 4.90 -19.48
C ILE A 422 -6.62 3.71 -19.83
N ASN A 423 -5.50 3.96 -20.52
CA ASN A 423 -4.55 2.92 -20.94
C ASN A 423 -4.00 2.15 -19.75
N VAL A 424 -3.44 2.88 -18.77
CA VAL A 424 -2.85 2.27 -17.57
C VAL A 424 -3.91 1.53 -16.75
N GLY A 425 -5.12 2.08 -16.61
CA GLY A 425 -6.21 1.42 -15.92
C GLY A 425 -6.61 0.10 -16.56
N ILE A 426 -6.81 0.07 -17.87
CA ILE A 426 -7.14 -1.16 -18.61
C ILE A 426 -6.00 -2.18 -18.53
N HIS A 427 -4.76 -1.71 -18.74
CA HIS A 427 -3.58 -2.58 -18.72
C HIS A 427 -3.39 -3.23 -17.34
N TYR A 428 -3.43 -2.42 -16.27
CA TYR A 428 -3.28 -2.93 -14.91
C TYR A 428 -4.39 -3.92 -14.53
N LEU A 429 -5.67 -3.52 -14.74
CA LEU A 429 -6.80 -4.38 -14.39
C LEU A 429 -6.81 -5.71 -15.16
N GLY A 430 -6.40 -5.70 -16.43
CA GLY A 430 -6.29 -6.92 -17.22
C GLY A 430 -5.25 -7.89 -16.66
N ALA A 431 -4.09 -7.37 -16.28
CA ALA A 431 -3.05 -8.18 -15.66
C ALA A 431 -3.48 -8.68 -14.25
N TRP A 432 -4.17 -7.85 -13.48
CA TRP A 432 -4.68 -8.21 -12.16
C TRP A 432 -5.73 -9.33 -12.23
N LEU A 433 -6.64 -9.27 -13.19
CA LEU A 433 -7.61 -10.33 -13.46
C LEU A 433 -6.95 -11.66 -13.89
N ASP A 434 -5.77 -11.57 -14.51
CA ASP A 434 -4.92 -12.72 -14.87
C ASP A 434 -3.99 -13.18 -13.72
N GLY A 435 -4.15 -12.62 -12.53
CA GLY A 435 -3.43 -13.01 -11.31
C GLY A 435 -2.11 -12.26 -11.04
N ASN A 436 -1.80 -11.20 -11.79
CA ASN A 436 -0.59 -10.40 -11.60
C ASN A 436 -0.92 -8.99 -11.08
N GLY A 437 -0.54 -8.70 -9.83
CA GLY A 437 -0.77 -7.39 -9.20
C GLY A 437 0.42 -6.42 -9.25
N CYS A 438 1.58 -6.82 -9.80
CA CYS A 438 2.77 -5.98 -9.93
C CYS A 438 3.17 -5.92 -11.41
N VAL A 439 2.80 -4.84 -12.11
CA VAL A 439 2.76 -4.82 -13.57
C VAL A 439 3.67 -3.73 -14.13
N PRO A 440 4.65 -4.07 -14.98
CA PRO A 440 5.46 -3.07 -15.67
C PRO A 440 4.65 -2.41 -16.81
N ILE A 441 4.32 -1.13 -16.66
CA ILE A 441 3.59 -0.33 -17.66
C ILE A 441 4.35 0.96 -17.90
N HIS A 442 4.68 1.27 -19.15
CA HIS A 442 5.38 2.52 -19.55
C HIS A 442 6.63 2.81 -18.70
N ASN A 443 7.46 1.80 -18.45
CA ASN A 443 8.67 1.87 -17.62
C ASN A 443 8.41 2.22 -16.14
N LEU A 444 7.20 1.96 -15.65
CA LEU A 444 6.84 2.05 -14.24
C LEU A 444 6.40 0.68 -13.75
N MET A 445 6.79 0.33 -12.53
CA MET A 445 6.25 -0.85 -11.84
C MET A 445 4.99 -0.42 -11.10
N GLU A 446 3.84 -0.77 -11.69
CA GLU A 446 2.54 -0.29 -11.23
C GLU A 446 1.85 -1.30 -10.32
N ASP A 447 1.08 -0.79 -9.35
CA ASP A 447 0.25 -1.53 -8.42
C ASP A 447 -1.21 -1.06 -8.45
N ALA A 448 -2.06 -1.56 -7.54
CA ALA A 448 -3.49 -1.23 -7.53
C ALA A 448 -3.75 0.27 -7.30
N ALA A 449 -2.89 0.97 -6.55
CA ALA A 449 -3.03 2.42 -6.32
C ALA A 449 -3.01 3.22 -7.62
N THR A 450 -2.25 2.76 -8.61
CA THR A 450 -2.20 3.38 -9.94
C THR A 450 -3.53 3.25 -10.70
N ALA A 451 -4.17 2.10 -10.63
CA ALA A 451 -5.49 1.91 -11.26
C ALA A 451 -6.57 2.72 -10.52
N GLU A 452 -6.47 2.82 -9.20
CA GLU A 452 -7.38 3.63 -8.37
C GLU A 452 -7.31 5.12 -8.72
N ILE A 453 -6.10 5.70 -8.77
CA ILE A 453 -5.97 7.12 -9.14
C ILE A 453 -6.41 7.35 -10.59
N SER A 454 -6.11 6.44 -11.51
CA SER A 454 -6.47 6.57 -12.91
C SER A 454 -7.99 6.60 -13.11
N ARG A 455 -8.73 5.62 -12.54
CA ARG A 455 -10.19 5.56 -12.70
C ARG A 455 -10.90 6.70 -11.97
N SER A 456 -10.38 7.10 -10.80
CA SER A 456 -11.01 8.16 -9.99
C SER A 456 -10.84 9.54 -10.62
N GLN A 457 -9.72 9.84 -11.25
CA GLN A 457 -9.54 11.07 -12.03
C GLN A 457 -10.49 11.13 -13.22
N VAL A 458 -10.63 10.03 -13.98
CA VAL A 458 -11.58 10.00 -15.10
C VAL A 458 -13.00 10.22 -14.60
N TRP A 459 -13.41 9.56 -13.50
CA TRP A 459 -14.70 9.74 -12.86
C TRP A 459 -14.94 11.21 -12.46
N GLN A 460 -13.95 11.84 -11.81
CA GLN A 460 -14.00 13.23 -11.36
C GLN A 460 -14.12 14.20 -12.56
N TRP A 461 -13.31 14.01 -13.60
CA TRP A 461 -13.31 14.90 -14.76
C TRP A 461 -14.61 14.89 -15.55
N ILE A 462 -15.30 13.73 -15.63
CA ILE A 462 -16.62 13.65 -16.23
C ILE A 462 -17.62 14.52 -15.49
N ARG A 463 -17.57 14.56 -14.17
CA ARG A 463 -18.60 15.17 -13.29
C ARG A 463 -18.28 16.58 -12.87
N SER A 464 -17.01 16.92 -12.73
CA SER A 464 -16.61 18.28 -12.37
C SER A 464 -16.88 19.26 -13.51
N PRO A 465 -17.42 20.46 -13.25
CA PRO A 465 -17.50 21.52 -14.26
C PRO A 465 -16.12 21.92 -14.80
N LYS A 466 -15.06 21.73 -14.01
CA LYS A 466 -13.66 21.99 -14.36
C LYS A 466 -13.00 20.85 -15.18
N GLY A 467 -13.69 19.74 -15.40
CA GLY A 467 -13.20 18.62 -16.19
C GLY A 467 -13.19 18.92 -17.69
N VAL A 468 -12.37 19.88 -18.10
CA VAL A 468 -12.22 20.38 -19.46
C VAL A 468 -10.75 20.18 -19.88
N LEU A 469 -10.55 19.60 -21.07
CA LEU A 469 -9.22 19.42 -21.63
C LEU A 469 -8.62 20.77 -22.02
N ASP A 470 -7.31 20.83 -22.09
CA ASP A 470 -6.55 22.03 -22.51
C ASP A 470 -6.89 22.55 -23.91
N ASP A 471 -7.50 21.72 -24.77
CA ASP A 471 -8.03 22.08 -26.08
C ASP A 471 -9.50 22.59 -26.04
N GLY A 472 -10.11 22.68 -24.86
CA GLY A 472 -11.46 23.18 -24.63
C GLY A 472 -12.58 22.13 -24.67
N ARG A 473 -12.28 20.87 -24.99
CA ARG A 473 -13.28 19.79 -24.95
C ARG A 473 -13.64 19.42 -23.51
N LYS A 474 -14.94 19.31 -23.21
CA LYS A 474 -15.41 18.75 -21.94
C LYS A 474 -15.15 17.24 -21.91
N VAL A 475 -14.62 16.74 -20.79
CA VAL A 475 -14.53 15.29 -20.55
C VAL A 475 -15.93 14.77 -20.30
N THR A 476 -16.41 13.92 -21.20
CA THR A 476 -17.74 13.28 -21.10
C THR A 476 -17.61 11.77 -21.10
N ALA A 477 -18.66 11.07 -20.70
CA ALA A 477 -18.70 9.62 -20.74
C ALA A 477 -18.52 9.08 -22.18
N GLU A 478 -19.05 9.77 -23.17
CA GLU A 478 -18.92 9.41 -24.59
C GLU A 478 -17.46 9.52 -25.06
N LEU A 479 -16.78 10.61 -24.71
CA LEU A 479 -15.36 10.79 -25.04
C LEU A 479 -14.50 9.71 -24.36
N VAL A 480 -14.80 9.38 -23.09
CA VAL A 480 -14.09 8.30 -22.38
C VAL A 480 -14.31 6.95 -23.07
N ARG A 481 -15.53 6.64 -23.51
CA ARG A 481 -15.83 5.40 -24.25
C ARG A 481 -15.09 5.34 -25.59
N GLU A 482 -15.02 6.45 -26.29
CA GLU A 482 -14.25 6.54 -27.55
C GLU A 482 -12.78 6.22 -27.31
N PHE A 483 -12.18 6.88 -26.31
CA PHE A 483 -10.78 6.66 -25.97
C PHE A 483 -10.53 5.26 -25.42
N ALA A 484 -11.43 4.71 -24.61
CA ALA A 484 -11.27 3.37 -24.07
C ALA A 484 -11.19 2.29 -25.17
N LYS A 485 -11.95 2.43 -26.27
CA LYS A 485 -11.85 1.53 -27.42
C LYS A 485 -10.46 1.60 -28.06
N ALA A 486 -9.96 2.82 -28.29
CA ALA A 486 -8.65 3.03 -28.90
C ALA A 486 -7.51 2.51 -27.98
N GLU A 487 -7.59 2.81 -26.69
CA GLU A 487 -6.58 2.40 -25.72
C GLU A 487 -6.60 0.89 -25.45
N LEU A 488 -7.76 0.22 -25.49
CA LEU A 488 -7.83 -1.24 -25.44
C LEU A 488 -7.04 -1.88 -26.59
N GLU A 489 -7.18 -1.37 -27.81
CA GLU A 489 -6.39 -1.88 -28.94
C GLU A 489 -4.89 -1.61 -28.80
N ASN A 490 -4.51 -0.48 -28.18
CA ASN A 490 -3.11 -0.19 -27.83
C ASN A 490 -2.58 -1.19 -26.81
N VAL A 491 -3.34 -1.46 -25.74
CA VAL A 491 -2.98 -2.44 -24.71
C VAL A 491 -2.86 -3.84 -25.29
N LYS A 492 -3.84 -4.30 -26.07
CA LYS A 492 -3.81 -5.63 -26.73
C LYS A 492 -2.57 -5.82 -27.60
N ARG A 493 -2.16 -4.78 -28.33
CA ARG A 493 -0.91 -4.83 -29.13
C ARG A 493 0.35 -4.89 -28.26
N SER A 494 0.35 -4.24 -27.10
CA SER A 494 1.52 -4.21 -26.21
C SER A 494 1.72 -5.51 -25.44
N VAL A 495 0.63 -6.15 -24.99
CA VAL A 495 0.70 -7.37 -24.17
C VAL A 495 0.89 -8.64 -25.00
N GLY A 496 0.32 -8.70 -26.19
CA GLY A 496 0.32 -9.91 -27.03
C GLY A 496 -0.41 -11.08 -26.35
N GLY A 497 -0.46 -12.24 -27.00
CA GLY A 497 -0.99 -13.47 -26.40
C GLY A 497 -2.48 -13.40 -26.04
N ASN A 498 -2.87 -13.83 -24.82
CA ASN A 498 -4.26 -13.84 -24.38
C ASN A 498 -4.73 -12.41 -24.02
N THR A 499 -5.67 -11.88 -24.78
CA THR A 499 -6.22 -10.52 -24.59
C THR A 499 -7.57 -10.49 -23.87
N GLN A 500 -8.18 -11.63 -23.59
CA GLN A 500 -9.51 -11.72 -22.97
C GLN A 500 -9.60 -10.99 -21.62
N PRO A 501 -8.63 -11.09 -20.68
CA PRO A 501 -8.68 -10.34 -19.42
C PRO A 501 -8.72 -8.83 -19.64
N TYR A 502 -8.04 -8.31 -20.66
CA TYR A 502 -7.99 -6.87 -20.98
C TYR A 502 -9.29 -6.35 -21.59
N GLU A 503 -10.01 -7.17 -22.34
CA GLU A 503 -11.36 -6.84 -22.81
C GLU A 503 -12.34 -6.71 -21.64
N ARG A 504 -12.28 -7.65 -20.69
CA ARG A 504 -13.06 -7.59 -19.46
C ARG A 504 -12.66 -6.36 -18.61
N ALA A 505 -11.37 -6.10 -18.47
CA ALA A 505 -10.83 -4.94 -17.76
C ALA A 505 -11.32 -3.61 -18.34
N ALA A 506 -11.35 -3.48 -19.67
CA ALA A 506 -11.83 -2.28 -20.34
C ALA A 506 -13.31 -2.01 -20.02
N ALA A 507 -14.14 -3.04 -20.04
CA ALA A 507 -15.55 -2.93 -19.68
C ALA A 507 -15.76 -2.50 -18.22
N ILE A 508 -14.99 -3.08 -17.29
CA ILE A 508 -15.04 -2.75 -15.85
C ILE A 508 -14.53 -1.32 -15.62
N PHE A 509 -13.41 -0.95 -16.23
CA PHE A 509 -12.85 0.41 -16.11
C PHE A 509 -13.83 1.46 -16.62
N GLU A 510 -14.44 1.23 -17.80
CA GLU A 510 -15.47 2.10 -18.36
C GLU A 510 -16.63 2.23 -17.39
N GLN A 511 -17.18 1.12 -16.93
CA GLN A 511 -18.31 1.12 -16.00
C GLN A 511 -18.00 1.92 -14.74
N MET A 512 -16.87 1.66 -14.08
CA MET A 512 -16.49 2.36 -12.85
C MET A 512 -16.26 3.87 -13.06
N SER A 513 -15.69 4.25 -14.21
CA SER A 513 -15.38 5.64 -14.52
C SER A 513 -16.61 6.45 -14.95
N THR A 514 -17.61 5.81 -15.59
CA THR A 514 -18.79 6.49 -16.17
C THR A 514 -20.06 6.37 -15.32
N SER A 515 -20.14 5.41 -14.38
CA SER A 515 -21.29 5.24 -13.47
C SER A 515 -21.52 6.47 -12.58
N GLU A 516 -22.78 6.78 -12.24
CA GLU A 516 -23.11 7.90 -11.35
C GLU A 516 -22.51 7.71 -9.95
N GLY A 517 -22.61 6.51 -9.38
CA GLY A 517 -22.03 6.17 -8.10
C GLY A 517 -20.52 6.00 -8.17
N PHE A 518 -19.83 6.46 -7.12
CA PHE A 518 -18.39 6.24 -6.98
C PHE A 518 -18.12 4.90 -6.28
N THR A 519 -17.38 4.02 -6.94
CA THR A 519 -16.93 2.75 -6.34
C THR A 519 -15.88 3.03 -5.26
N GLU A 520 -16.10 2.54 -4.04
CA GLU A 520 -15.24 2.83 -2.88
C GLU A 520 -13.78 2.39 -3.09
N PHE A 521 -13.58 1.13 -3.53
CA PHE A 521 -12.32 0.60 -4.03
C PHE A 521 -12.59 -0.31 -5.22
N LEU A 522 -11.75 -0.23 -6.25
CA LEU A 522 -11.88 -1.09 -7.44
C LEU A 522 -11.71 -2.58 -7.11
N THR A 523 -10.90 -2.88 -6.11
CA THR A 523 -10.64 -4.24 -5.65
C THR A 523 -11.87 -4.92 -5.06
N LEU A 524 -12.83 -4.18 -4.50
CA LEU A 524 -14.03 -4.77 -3.91
C LEU A 524 -14.89 -5.53 -4.96
N PRO A 525 -15.34 -4.90 -6.07
CA PRO A 525 -16.09 -5.64 -7.08
C PRO A 525 -15.21 -6.61 -7.89
N LEU A 526 -13.95 -6.26 -8.17
CA LEU A 526 -13.07 -7.13 -8.95
C LEU A 526 -12.66 -8.40 -8.21
N TYR A 527 -12.57 -8.37 -6.89
CA TYR A 527 -12.22 -9.54 -6.10
C TYR A 527 -13.19 -10.70 -6.28
N GLU A 528 -14.45 -10.41 -6.61
CA GLU A 528 -15.44 -11.46 -6.90
C GLU A 528 -15.21 -12.14 -8.27
N GLU A 529 -14.38 -11.56 -9.14
CA GLU A 529 -14.07 -12.07 -10.49
C GLU A 529 -12.87 -13.05 -10.50
N ILE A 530 -12.02 -13.10 -9.47
CA ILE A 530 -10.78 -13.90 -9.40
C ILE A 530 -10.84 -15.04 -8.40
#